data_86f2c825bfb36adf5ce390797bdf3e2a
#
_entry.id   86f2c825bfb36adf5ce390797bdf3e2a
#
_cell.length_a   1.000
_cell.length_b   1.000
_cell.length_c   1.000
_cell.angle_alpha   90.00
_cell.angle_beta   90.00
_cell.angle_gamma   90.00
#
_symmetry.space_group_name_H-M   'P 1'
#
loop_
_entity.id
_entity.type
_entity.pdbx_description
1 polymer ?
#
loop_
_entity_poly.entity_id
_entity_poly.type
_entity_poly.pdbx_seq_one_letter_code
_entity_poly.pdbx_strand_id
1 'polypeptide(L)'
;MRKYSISGIFVSVLLVFSIFTLISISEVNAAEVISVNAKGYENTLIIEFENESTSKIKTIRVWAGGEVTFTSFKSEPGWGGGKYSDSKLLIFTATNTLNPGESVKFGLVTDEKVNAINWKVLDRNDNDIDKGKISIQ
;
A
#
# COMPACT_ATOMS: atom_id res chain seq x y z
N MET A 1 -39.71 14.86 41.02
CA MET A 1 -39.34 15.30 40.44
C MET A 1 -38.89 15.37 39.89
N ARG A 2 -38.81 14.94 40.04
CA ARG A 2 -38.41 15.09 39.40
C ARG A 2 -37.76 14.94 38.83
N LYS A 3 -37.65 14.43 38.76
CA LYS A 3 -37.15 14.33 38.18
C LYS A 3 -36.55 14.50 37.49
N TYR A 4 -36.40 14.45 37.24
CA TYR A 4 -35.65 14.69 36.42
C TYR A 4 -34.52 15.16 36.31
N SER A 5 -34.02 15.65 36.45
CA SER A 5 -32.77 16.30 36.63
C SER A 5 -31.60 15.33 36.63
N ILE A 6 -31.84 14.26 37.11
CA ILE A 6 -30.86 13.20 37.10
C ILE A 6 -30.51 12.83 35.68
N SER A 7 -31.49 12.86 34.85
CA SER A 7 -31.27 12.53 33.44
C SER A 7 -30.27 13.47 32.79
N GLY A 8 -30.33 14.73 33.18
CA GLY A 8 -29.43 15.70 32.55
C GLY A 8 -27.97 15.41 32.77
N ILE A 9 -27.63 15.07 33.98
CA ILE A 9 -26.24 14.78 34.31
C ILE A 9 -25.77 13.55 33.55
N PHE A 10 -26.59 12.57 33.52
CA PHE A 10 -26.28 11.33 32.87
C PHE A 10 -25.99 11.51 31.41
N VAL A 11 -26.78 12.28 30.73
CA VAL A 11 -26.62 12.54 29.33
C VAL A 11 -25.28 13.22 29.05
N SER A 12 -24.89 14.13 29.89
CA SER A 12 -23.65 14.86 29.72
C SER A 12 -22.45 13.94 29.69
N VAL A 13 -22.42 12.98 30.58
CA VAL A 13 -21.31 12.05 30.65
C VAL A 13 -21.21 11.21 29.40
N LEU A 14 -22.33 10.76 28.90
CA LEU A 14 -22.34 9.96 27.69
C LEU A 14 -21.82 10.70 26.49
N LEU A 15 -22.14 11.96 26.39
CA LEU A 15 -21.68 12.77 25.27
C LEU A 15 -20.16 12.88 25.24
N VAL A 16 -19.55 12.99 26.40
CA VAL A 16 -18.11 13.11 26.46
C VAL A 16 -17.43 11.87 25.91
N PHE A 17 -17.91 10.73 26.27
CA PHE A 17 -17.34 9.47 25.77
C PHE A 17 -17.45 9.35 24.27
N SER A 18 -18.58 9.74 23.76
CA SER A 18 -18.81 9.67 22.32
C SER A 18 -17.79 10.47 21.54
N ILE A 19 -17.45 11.62 22.03
CA ILE A 19 -16.50 12.50 21.37
C ILE A 19 -15.12 11.86 21.29
N PHE A 20 -14.66 11.29 22.38
CA PHE A 20 -13.37 10.63 22.38
C PHE A 20 -13.30 9.49 21.38
N THR A 21 -14.35 8.72 21.33
CA THR A 21 -14.39 7.59 20.41
C THR A 21 -14.26 8.05 18.97
N LEU A 22 -14.92 9.12 18.62
CA LEU A 22 -14.88 9.65 17.25
C LEU A 22 -13.47 10.10 16.89
N ILE A 23 -12.77 10.73 17.79
CA ILE A 23 -11.42 11.19 17.54
C ILE A 23 -10.50 10.01 17.26
N SER A 24 -10.60 8.97 18.05
CA SER A 24 -9.78 7.78 17.85
C SER A 24 -10.02 7.16 16.48
N ILE A 25 -11.26 7.08 16.08
CA ILE A 25 -11.61 6.51 14.79
C ILE A 25 -11.00 7.32 13.66
N SER A 26 -11.02 8.64 13.77
CA SER A 26 -10.45 9.49 12.74
C SER A 26 -8.97 9.24 12.55
N GLU A 27 -8.25 9.05 13.64
CA GLU A 27 -6.83 8.78 13.56
C GLU A 27 -6.54 7.44 12.88
N VAL A 28 -7.34 6.44 13.21
CA VAL A 28 -7.18 5.13 12.60
C VAL A 28 -7.42 5.21 11.10
N ASN A 29 -8.39 6.00 10.68
CA ASN A 29 -8.70 6.14 9.26
C ASN A 29 -7.59 6.80 8.47
N ALA A 30 -6.66 7.47 9.13
CA ALA A 30 -5.52 8.06 8.47
C ALA A 30 -4.39 7.06 8.22
N ALA A 31 -4.58 5.82 8.63
CA ALA A 31 -3.58 4.78 8.46
C ALA A 31 -3.38 4.44 6.99
N GLU A 32 -2.30 3.74 6.72
CA GLU A 32 -1.91 3.37 5.38
C GLU A 32 -2.92 2.46 4.69
N VAL A 33 -2.93 2.52 3.37
CA VAL A 33 -3.85 1.76 2.53
C VAL A 33 -3.16 0.57 1.89
N ILE A 34 -1.86 0.65 1.69
CA ILE A 34 -1.07 -0.43 1.08
C ILE A 34 0.09 -0.73 1.99
N SER A 35 0.24 -2.01 2.34
CA SER A 35 1.38 -2.46 3.12
C SER A 35 2.43 -2.99 2.17
N VAL A 36 3.67 -2.51 2.31
CA VAL A 36 4.75 -2.90 1.41
C VAL A 36 5.95 -3.37 2.22
N ASN A 37 6.51 -4.51 1.82
CA ASN A 37 7.74 -5.06 2.39
C ASN A 37 8.71 -5.34 1.28
N ALA A 38 9.99 -5.13 1.54
CA ALA A 38 11.02 -5.48 0.56
C ALA A 38 12.22 -6.09 1.27
N LYS A 39 12.68 -7.22 0.76
CA LYS A 39 13.88 -7.90 1.26
C LYS A 39 14.83 -8.07 0.10
N GLY A 40 16.13 -7.94 0.38
CA GLY A 40 17.11 -8.02 -0.68
C GLY A 40 18.35 -8.79 -0.28
N TYR A 41 19.00 -9.32 -1.30
CA TYR A 41 20.30 -9.94 -1.18
C TYR A 41 21.08 -9.54 -2.43
N GLU A 42 22.10 -8.71 -2.25
CA GLU A 42 22.87 -8.14 -3.35
C GLU A 42 21.94 -7.41 -4.35
N ASN A 43 21.88 -7.87 -5.59
CA ASN A 43 21.10 -7.22 -6.65
C ASN A 43 19.71 -7.80 -6.82
N THR A 44 19.33 -8.75 -5.98
CA THR A 44 18.02 -9.40 -6.06
C THR A 44 17.13 -8.94 -4.92
N LEU A 45 15.91 -8.58 -5.23
CA LEU A 45 14.95 -8.19 -4.21
C LEU A 45 13.64 -8.94 -4.38
N ILE A 46 12.94 -9.09 -3.26
CA ILE A 46 11.56 -9.56 -3.26
C ILE A 46 10.74 -8.46 -2.60
N ILE A 47 9.74 -7.97 -3.33
CA ILE A 47 8.86 -6.95 -2.81
C ILE A 47 7.44 -7.50 -2.73
N GLU A 48 6.79 -7.26 -1.60
CA GLU A 48 5.44 -7.76 -1.35
C GLU A 48 4.51 -6.58 -1.10
N PHE A 49 3.34 -6.62 -1.76
CA PHE A 49 2.29 -5.63 -1.58
C PHE A 49 1.07 -6.31 -0.99
N GLU A 50 0.52 -5.74 0.07
CA GLU A 50 -0.74 -6.20 0.64
C GLU A 50 -1.76 -5.09 0.49
N ASN A 51 -2.91 -5.41 -0.08
CA ASN A 51 -3.97 -4.43 -0.32
C ASN A 51 -4.84 -4.27 0.91
N GLU A 52 -4.56 -3.23 1.69
CA GLU A 52 -5.36 -2.90 2.87
C GLU A 52 -6.36 -1.80 2.58
N SER A 53 -6.54 -1.45 1.30
CA SER A 53 -7.52 -0.46 0.89
C SER A 53 -8.86 -1.13 0.63
N THR A 54 -9.86 -0.33 0.31
CA THR A 54 -11.17 -0.84 -0.11
C THR A 54 -11.29 -0.93 -1.62
N SER A 55 -10.23 -0.56 -2.34
CA SER A 55 -10.22 -0.56 -3.80
C SER A 55 -9.55 -1.81 -4.34
N LYS A 56 -9.86 -2.14 -5.60
CA LYS A 56 -9.21 -3.25 -6.31
C LYS A 56 -8.01 -2.72 -7.07
N ILE A 57 -6.87 -3.35 -6.87
CA ILE A 57 -5.62 -2.93 -7.50
C ILE A 57 -5.45 -3.62 -8.84
N LYS A 58 -5.18 -2.86 -9.88
CA LYS A 58 -4.94 -3.39 -11.21
C LYS A 58 -3.48 -3.32 -11.62
N THR A 59 -2.78 -2.26 -11.24
CA THR A 59 -1.43 -1.99 -11.72
C THR A 59 -0.51 -1.58 -10.57
N ILE A 60 0.72 -2.09 -10.58
CA ILE A 60 1.75 -1.73 -9.62
C ILE A 60 2.99 -1.32 -10.41
N ARG A 61 3.54 -0.14 -10.10
CA ARG A 61 4.75 0.37 -10.73
C ARG A 61 5.86 0.45 -9.70
N VAL A 62 7.08 0.07 -10.08
CA VAL A 62 8.24 0.17 -9.19
C VAL A 62 9.43 0.74 -9.96
N TRP A 63 10.23 1.55 -9.28
CA TRP A 63 11.45 2.11 -9.85
C TRP A 63 12.43 2.42 -8.72
N ALA A 64 13.73 2.31 -9.03
CA ALA A 64 14.76 2.52 -8.02
C ALA A 64 15.25 3.97 -7.96
N GLY A 65 15.13 4.69 -9.06
CA GLY A 65 15.63 6.05 -9.17
C GLY A 65 17.05 6.09 -9.71
N GLY A 66 17.51 7.29 -10.06
CA GLY A 66 18.83 7.47 -10.62
C GLY A 66 19.01 6.70 -11.93
N GLU A 67 20.16 6.13 -12.10
CA GLU A 67 20.51 5.38 -13.31
C GLU A 67 20.36 3.87 -13.14
N VAL A 68 19.80 3.42 -12.03
CA VAL A 68 19.62 1.99 -11.78
C VAL A 68 18.60 1.41 -12.74
N THR A 69 18.92 0.26 -13.32
CA THR A 69 18.02 -0.44 -14.25
C THR A 69 17.68 -1.83 -13.71
N PHE A 70 16.54 -2.34 -14.14
CA PHE A 70 16.13 -3.70 -13.82
C PHE A 70 16.59 -4.62 -14.95
N THR A 71 17.33 -5.65 -14.59
CA THR A 71 17.83 -6.61 -15.58
C THR A 71 16.83 -7.74 -15.81
N SER A 72 16.08 -8.10 -14.76
CA SER A 72 15.02 -9.11 -14.90
C SER A 72 14.01 -8.96 -13.79
N PHE A 73 12.88 -9.65 -13.94
CA PHE A 73 11.84 -9.67 -12.93
C PHE A 73 11.06 -10.97 -13.03
N LYS A 74 10.31 -11.25 -11.96
CA LYS A 74 9.41 -12.41 -11.90
C LYS A 74 8.14 -12.01 -11.19
N SER A 75 6.99 -12.47 -11.71
CA SER A 75 5.70 -12.18 -11.11
C SER A 75 4.99 -13.49 -10.77
N GLU A 76 3.99 -13.40 -9.90
CA GLU A 76 3.16 -14.55 -9.56
C GLU A 76 2.13 -14.81 -10.66
N PRO A 77 1.54 -16.01 -10.69
CA PRO A 77 0.48 -16.31 -11.64
C PRO A 77 -0.65 -15.27 -11.51
N GLY A 78 -1.17 -14.87 -12.65
CA GLY A 78 -2.22 -13.85 -12.69
C GLY A 78 -1.70 -12.43 -12.83
N TRP A 79 -0.38 -12.26 -12.89
CA TRP A 79 0.25 -10.96 -13.09
C TRP A 79 1.23 -11.01 -14.26
N GLY A 80 1.17 -10.00 -15.10
CA GLY A 80 2.17 -9.81 -16.13
C GLY A 80 3.04 -8.63 -15.76
N GLY A 81 4.20 -8.52 -16.42
CA GLY A 81 5.08 -7.39 -16.16
C GLY A 81 5.84 -6.98 -17.40
N GLY A 82 6.39 -5.78 -17.38
CA GLY A 82 7.20 -5.26 -18.47
C GLY A 82 8.17 -4.22 -17.98
N LYS A 83 9.25 -4.05 -18.76
CA LYS A 83 10.27 -3.04 -18.51
C LYS A 83 10.00 -1.83 -19.38
N TYR A 84 10.08 -0.65 -18.81
CA TYR A 84 9.78 0.62 -19.48
C TYR A 84 10.86 1.63 -19.14
N SER A 85 10.94 2.73 -19.89
CA SER A 85 11.87 3.83 -19.64
C SER A 85 13.31 3.35 -19.56
N ASP A 86 13.74 2.60 -20.59
CA ASP A 86 15.09 2.04 -20.67
C ASP A 86 15.39 1.16 -19.45
N SER A 87 14.40 0.34 -19.06
CA SER A 87 14.50 -0.61 -17.96
C SER A 87 14.63 0.03 -16.57
N LYS A 88 14.27 1.30 -16.44
CA LYS A 88 14.30 1.98 -15.15
C LYS A 88 12.97 1.88 -14.42
N LEU A 89 11.93 1.42 -15.09
CA LEU A 89 10.59 1.29 -14.54
C LEU A 89 10.04 -0.09 -14.85
N LEU A 90 9.49 -0.76 -13.84
CA LEU A 90 8.71 -1.99 -14.04
C LEU A 90 7.26 -1.68 -13.81
N ILE A 91 6.40 -2.23 -14.68
CA ILE A 91 4.95 -2.10 -14.53
C ILE A 91 4.37 -3.52 -14.50
N PHE A 92 3.70 -3.85 -13.41
CA PHE A 92 3.01 -5.13 -13.26
C PHE A 92 1.51 -4.90 -13.36
N THR A 93 0.84 -5.74 -14.13
CA THR A 93 -0.60 -5.62 -14.35
C THR A 93 -1.26 -6.95 -14.02
N ALA A 94 -2.31 -6.91 -13.22
CA ALA A 94 -3.07 -8.10 -12.87
C ALA A 94 -4.01 -8.48 -14.01
N THR A 95 -4.17 -9.78 -14.25
CA THR A 95 -5.17 -10.27 -15.20
C THR A 95 -6.57 -9.88 -14.68
N ASN A 96 -6.81 -10.09 -13.41
CA ASN A 96 -8.03 -9.65 -12.75
C ASN A 96 -7.73 -8.43 -11.90
N THR A 97 -7.66 -8.58 -10.59
CA THR A 97 -7.31 -7.51 -9.67
C THR A 97 -6.74 -8.11 -8.41
N LEU A 98 -6.00 -7.32 -7.64
CA LEU A 98 -5.65 -7.67 -6.27
C LEU A 98 -6.73 -7.06 -5.39
N ASN A 99 -7.54 -7.91 -4.80
CA ASN A 99 -8.69 -7.47 -4.01
C ASN A 99 -8.28 -7.06 -2.59
N PRO A 100 -9.13 -6.31 -1.89
CA PRO A 100 -8.85 -5.98 -0.49
C PRO A 100 -8.52 -7.23 0.33
N GLY A 101 -7.43 -7.15 1.09
CA GLY A 101 -6.96 -8.26 1.92
C GLY A 101 -6.01 -9.21 1.23
N GLU A 102 -5.83 -9.11 -0.07
CA GLU A 102 -4.94 -9.99 -0.82
C GLU A 102 -3.53 -9.42 -0.93
N SER A 103 -2.57 -10.30 -1.16
CA SER A 103 -1.16 -9.94 -1.29
C SER A 103 -0.56 -10.49 -2.57
N VAL A 104 0.50 -9.84 -3.05
CA VAL A 104 1.26 -10.30 -4.22
C VAL A 104 2.73 -10.02 -4.01
N LYS A 105 3.59 -10.90 -4.51
CA LYS A 105 5.05 -10.73 -4.46
C LYS A 105 5.63 -10.68 -5.85
N PHE A 106 6.70 -9.88 -5.97
CA PHE A 106 7.47 -9.81 -7.22
C PHE A 106 8.96 -9.97 -6.89
N GLY A 107 9.65 -10.69 -7.76
CA GLY A 107 11.10 -10.77 -7.70
C GLY A 107 11.70 -9.78 -8.68
N LEU A 108 12.71 -9.03 -8.27
CA LEU A 108 13.34 -8.00 -9.07
C LEU A 108 14.85 -8.19 -9.03
N VAL A 109 15.51 -7.97 -10.17
CA VAL A 109 16.97 -7.98 -10.22
C VAL A 109 17.41 -6.66 -10.84
N THR A 110 18.34 -5.98 -10.17
CA THR A 110 18.85 -4.69 -10.62
C THR A 110 20.29 -4.82 -11.08
N ASP A 111 20.78 -3.85 -11.85
CA ASP A 111 22.15 -3.85 -12.32
C ASP A 111 23.15 -3.49 -11.21
N GLU A 112 22.67 -2.86 -10.15
CA GLU A 112 23.49 -2.57 -8.98
C GLU A 112 22.64 -2.66 -7.73
N LYS A 113 23.28 -2.80 -6.57
CA LYS A 113 22.60 -2.92 -5.31
C LYS A 113 21.83 -1.63 -4.98
N VAL A 114 20.60 -1.75 -4.52
CA VAL A 114 19.78 -0.63 -4.13
C VAL A 114 19.33 -0.75 -2.68
N ASN A 115 19.09 0.37 -2.03
CA ASN A 115 18.70 0.41 -0.62
C ASN A 115 17.22 0.71 -0.43
N ALA A 116 16.56 1.15 -1.49
CA ALA A 116 15.14 1.50 -1.42
C ALA A 116 14.52 1.40 -2.80
N ILE A 117 13.21 1.20 -2.83
CA ILE A 117 12.43 1.12 -4.07
C ILE A 117 11.22 2.04 -3.93
N ASN A 118 10.97 2.82 -4.97
CA ASN A 118 9.76 3.63 -5.07
C ASN A 118 8.66 2.80 -5.71
N TRP A 119 7.44 3.04 -5.30
CA TRP A 119 6.30 2.27 -5.81
C TRP A 119 5.06 3.14 -5.92
N LYS A 120 4.15 2.70 -6.79
CA LYS A 120 2.86 3.35 -7.00
C LYS A 120 1.85 2.28 -7.38
N VAL A 121 0.65 2.40 -6.82
CA VAL A 121 -0.42 1.41 -6.99
C VAL A 121 -1.64 2.11 -7.57
N LEU A 122 -2.22 1.51 -8.63
CA LEU A 122 -3.36 2.10 -9.34
C LEU A 122 -4.52 1.12 -9.39
N ASP A 123 -5.74 1.68 -9.46
CA ASP A 123 -6.95 0.88 -9.59
C ASP A 123 -7.25 0.54 -11.07
N ARG A 124 -8.41 -0.02 -11.34
CA ARG A 124 -8.80 -0.45 -12.68
C ARG A 124 -8.99 0.70 -13.66
N ASN A 125 -9.16 1.90 -13.17
CA ASN A 125 -9.38 3.08 -13.98
C ASN A 125 -8.13 3.96 -14.06
N ASP A 126 -6.97 3.39 -13.64
CA ASP A 126 -5.68 4.08 -13.63
C ASP A 126 -5.64 5.26 -12.66
N ASN A 127 -6.49 5.25 -11.64
CA ASN A 127 -6.43 6.23 -10.57
C ASN A 127 -5.45 5.78 -9.50
N ASP A 128 -4.70 6.72 -8.96
CA ASP A 128 -3.76 6.44 -7.88
C ASP A 128 -4.50 5.99 -6.62
N ILE A 129 -4.07 4.84 -6.07
CA ILE A 129 -4.56 4.41 -4.76
C ILE A 129 -3.58 4.86 -3.70
N ASP A 130 -2.29 4.63 -3.93
CA ASP A 130 -1.24 4.96 -2.97
C ASP A 130 0.11 4.94 -3.66
N LYS A 131 1.11 5.55 -3.02
CA LYS A 131 2.49 5.54 -3.50
C LYS A 131 3.42 5.76 -2.33
N GLY A 132 4.67 5.37 -2.49
CA GLY A 132 5.64 5.55 -1.43
C GLY A 132 7.02 5.05 -1.81
N LYS A 133 7.86 4.93 -0.80
CA LYS A 133 9.22 4.40 -0.92
C LYS A 133 9.41 3.41 0.21
N ILE A 134 9.96 2.25 -0.10
CA ILE A 134 10.23 1.21 0.89
C ILE A 134 11.73 0.95 0.96
N SER A 135 12.26 0.88 2.17
CA SER A 135 13.66 0.52 2.37
C SER A 135 13.82 -0.99 2.27
N ILE A 136 14.96 -1.41 1.70
CA ILE A 136 15.25 -2.83 1.52
C ILE A 136 15.84 -3.37 2.82
N GLN A 137 15.28 -4.46 3.31
CA GLN A 137 15.76 -5.12 4.54
C GLN A 137 16.89 -6.10 4.26
#